data_b2e89046dc3d3be8e903098a6233153c
#
_entry.id   b2e89046dc3d3be8e903098a6233153c
#
_cell.length_a   1.000
_cell.length_b   1.000
_cell.length_c   1.000
_cell.angle_alpha   90.00
_cell.angle_beta   90.00
_cell.angle_gamma   90.00
#
_symmetry.space_group_name_H-M   'P 1'
#
loop_
_entity.id
_entity.type
_entity.pdbx_description
1 polymer ?
#
loop_
_entity_poly.entity_id
_entity_poly.type
_entity_poly.pdbx_seq_one_letter_code
_entity_poly.pdbx_strand_id
1 'polypeptide(L)'
;MTPSTAAASYSVALSRLLEHTADAVQAVRGGQSLTAVLVRLPADLRPGVQALSFHALRWLGSATEARARLAPKTPPSNVDALLVTALALLWPGEPPPYAEHTLVDQAVSAARLRVPAAAAFINAVLRRFLRERDALVASVAHTPLGAYNHPPWWIDRLKHDWPADWQRLLLGANRRPPMTLRVNARRGTALAYVLRLAEQGRLAWLLPEPAFGGHAVVLDEPCPVLQLPGFAEGEVSVQDASAQRAAPLLLGPLQGDAAGLPAGARVLDACAAPGGKTAHLLEIAHLDLLALDSDPLRLARVQDTLNRLRLNTDGSAHVPAHLPAHPYPDGQAGVPAGSHVELRAGDARLPATWWDGRPFDAILLDAPCTASGIVRRHPDVRWLRRADDAGALARVQGEMLAALWPLLKPGGRLLYATCSVFKAEGQCQIDAFLQRLPPGSARPQPHAPGHLLPSPDNRTADESGRPAVVHDGFFYALIQKT
;
A
#
# COMPACT_ATOMS: atom_id res chain seq x y z
N MET A 1 8.58 42.13 -25.98
CA MET A 1 9.08 40.74 -26.16
C MET A 1 10.13 40.50 -25.11
N THR A 2 9.74 39.90 -23.99
CA THR A 2 10.62 39.45 -22.91
C THR A 2 10.88 37.98 -23.12
N PRO A 3 12.13 37.47 -23.10
CA PRO A 3 12.37 36.05 -23.25
C PRO A 3 11.95 35.33 -21.98
N SER A 4 11.03 34.36 -22.15
CA SER A 4 10.67 33.36 -21.13
C SER A 4 11.92 32.53 -20.86
N THR A 5 12.52 32.69 -19.68
CA THR A 5 13.54 31.81 -19.15
C THR A 5 12.85 30.48 -18.74
N ALA A 6 12.82 29.53 -19.67
CA ALA A 6 12.57 28.13 -19.35
C ALA A 6 13.68 27.71 -18.40
N ALA A 7 13.34 27.51 -17.12
CA ALA A 7 14.22 26.90 -16.14
C ALA A 7 14.60 25.51 -16.66
N ALA A 8 15.85 25.36 -17.08
CA ALA A 8 16.41 24.05 -17.41
C ALA A 8 16.30 23.17 -16.17
N SER A 9 15.45 22.16 -16.21
CA SER A 9 15.40 21.13 -15.17
C SER A 9 16.71 20.35 -15.26
N TYR A 10 17.69 20.73 -14.46
CA TYR A 10 18.92 19.94 -14.30
C TYR A 10 18.51 18.58 -13.74
N SER A 11 18.56 17.55 -14.57
CA SER A 11 18.37 16.18 -14.10
C SER A 11 19.47 15.85 -13.09
N VAL A 12 19.09 15.35 -11.92
CA VAL A 12 20.06 14.98 -10.88
C VAL A 12 20.98 13.88 -11.41
N ALA A 13 22.29 14.04 -11.20
CA ALA A 13 23.28 13.05 -11.64
C ALA A 13 23.00 11.68 -11.03
N LEU A 14 23.01 10.62 -11.85
CA LEU A 14 22.71 9.26 -11.42
C LEU A 14 23.68 8.78 -10.34
N SER A 15 24.95 9.16 -10.36
CA SER A 15 25.93 8.84 -9.31
C SER A 15 25.47 9.34 -7.94
N ARG A 16 24.90 10.56 -7.87
CA ARG A 16 24.35 11.12 -6.65
C ARG A 16 23.08 10.38 -6.19
N LEU A 17 22.21 10.00 -7.12
CA LEU A 17 21.05 9.16 -6.80
C LEU A 17 21.48 7.79 -6.24
N LEU A 18 22.50 7.15 -6.83
CA LEU A 18 23.03 5.86 -6.38
C LEU A 18 23.65 5.94 -5.00
N GLU A 19 24.35 7.03 -4.69
CA GLU A 19 24.91 7.27 -3.37
C GLU A 19 23.80 7.30 -2.31
N HIS A 20 22.78 8.13 -2.48
CA HIS A 20 21.67 8.22 -1.54
C HIS A 20 20.80 6.95 -1.52
N THR A 21 20.70 6.23 -2.65
CA THR A 21 20.03 4.93 -2.69
C THR A 21 20.77 3.88 -1.85
N ALA A 22 22.10 3.86 -1.93
CA ALA A 22 22.92 2.96 -1.12
C ALA A 22 22.78 3.28 0.38
N ASP A 23 22.71 4.58 0.75
CA ASP A 23 22.43 4.99 2.13
C ASP A 23 21.04 4.54 2.59
N ALA A 24 20.02 4.70 1.74
CA ALA A 24 18.66 4.26 2.04
C ALA A 24 18.59 2.73 2.22
N VAL A 25 19.23 1.95 1.34
CA VAL A 25 19.33 0.48 1.47
C VAL A 25 20.06 0.08 2.76
N GLN A 26 21.15 0.76 3.09
CA GLN A 26 21.88 0.53 4.33
C GLN A 26 21.02 0.84 5.57
N ALA A 27 20.30 1.94 5.56
CA ALA A 27 19.41 2.33 6.64
C ALA A 27 18.28 1.30 6.85
N VAL A 28 17.70 0.79 5.76
CA VAL A 28 16.68 -0.28 5.84
C VAL A 28 17.28 -1.57 6.41
N ARG A 29 18.46 -1.96 5.98
CA ARG A 29 19.20 -3.11 6.57
C ARG A 29 19.52 -2.91 8.06
N GLY A 30 19.66 -1.64 8.48
CA GLY A 30 19.82 -1.23 9.87
C GLY A 30 18.51 -1.09 10.65
N GLY A 31 17.34 -1.38 10.06
CA GLY A 31 16.03 -1.37 10.73
C GLY A 31 15.26 -0.06 10.63
N GLN A 32 15.69 0.92 9.81
CA GLN A 32 14.95 2.15 9.58
C GLN A 32 13.96 2.00 8.42
N SER A 33 12.73 2.51 8.56
CA SER A 33 11.78 2.48 7.43
C SER A 33 12.24 3.38 6.29
N LEU A 34 12.05 2.91 5.06
CA LEU A 34 12.41 3.68 3.87
C LEU A 34 11.67 5.03 3.83
N THR A 35 10.41 5.07 4.25
CA THR A 35 9.63 6.32 4.33
C THR A 35 10.31 7.35 5.23
N ALA A 36 10.79 6.95 6.41
CA ALA A 36 11.49 7.84 7.34
C ALA A 36 12.82 8.35 6.76
N VAL A 37 13.51 7.53 5.99
CA VAL A 37 14.76 7.91 5.31
C VAL A 37 14.49 8.91 4.20
N LEU A 38 13.49 8.64 3.34
CA LEU A 38 13.15 9.49 2.18
C LEU A 38 12.69 10.90 2.58
N VAL A 39 11.95 11.04 3.68
CA VAL A 39 11.48 12.36 4.17
C VAL A 39 12.65 13.31 4.47
N ARG A 40 13.81 12.79 4.90
CA ARG A 40 15.01 13.57 5.24
C ARG A 40 15.80 14.03 4.01
N LEU A 41 15.52 13.45 2.83
CA LEU A 41 16.24 13.82 1.61
C LEU A 41 15.71 15.14 1.02
N PRO A 42 16.57 15.89 0.31
CA PRO A 42 16.14 17.00 -0.53
C PRO A 42 15.02 16.59 -1.50
N ALA A 43 14.10 17.51 -1.77
CA ALA A 43 12.89 17.22 -2.55
C ALA A 43 13.19 16.75 -3.99
N ASP A 44 14.25 17.28 -4.61
CA ASP A 44 14.73 16.93 -5.95
C ASP A 44 15.28 15.52 -6.06
N LEU A 45 15.82 14.98 -4.96
CA LEU A 45 16.38 13.61 -4.91
C LEU A 45 15.33 12.53 -4.63
N ARG A 46 14.27 12.86 -3.88
CA ARG A 46 13.30 11.88 -3.36
C ARG A 46 12.71 10.94 -4.42
N PRO A 47 12.20 11.43 -5.57
CA PRO A 47 11.58 10.54 -6.56
C PRO A 47 12.55 9.52 -7.14
N GLY A 48 13.76 9.97 -7.49
CA GLY A 48 14.79 9.10 -8.06
C GLY A 48 15.32 8.08 -7.04
N VAL A 49 15.63 8.52 -5.82
CA VAL A 49 16.09 7.63 -4.75
C VAL A 49 15.00 6.64 -4.37
N GLN A 50 13.74 7.05 -4.28
CA GLN A 50 12.62 6.17 -3.99
C GLN A 50 12.47 5.07 -5.05
N ALA A 51 12.49 5.43 -6.33
CA ALA A 51 12.36 4.48 -7.43
C ALA A 51 13.50 3.45 -7.44
N LEU A 52 14.75 3.91 -7.29
CA LEU A 52 15.92 3.04 -7.24
C LEU A 52 15.95 2.18 -5.97
N SER A 53 15.56 2.73 -4.81
CA SER A 53 15.48 1.97 -3.56
C SER A 53 14.41 0.87 -3.64
N PHE A 54 13.25 1.14 -4.22
CA PHE A 54 12.21 0.13 -4.42
C PHE A 54 12.71 -1.02 -5.30
N HIS A 55 13.41 -0.70 -6.39
CA HIS A 55 14.03 -1.72 -7.24
C HIS A 55 15.08 -2.52 -6.46
N ALA A 56 16.05 -1.83 -5.83
CA ALA A 56 17.14 -2.48 -5.10
C ALA A 56 16.63 -3.39 -3.96
N LEU A 57 15.61 -2.94 -3.20
CA LEU A 57 15.06 -3.72 -2.09
C LEU A 57 14.26 -4.95 -2.55
N ARG A 58 13.70 -4.97 -3.79
CA ARG A 58 13.07 -6.16 -4.36
C ARG A 58 14.09 -7.27 -4.63
N TRP A 59 15.29 -6.90 -5.05
CA TRP A 59 16.36 -7.84 -5.43
C TRP A 59 17.49 -7.91 -4.41
N LEU A 60 17.27 -7.37 -3.19
CA LEU A 60 18.30 -7.28 -2.15
C LEU A 60 18.83 -8.66 -1.71
N GLY A 61 17.96 -9.66 -1.62
CA GLY A 61 18.37 -11.02 -1.26
C GLY A 61 19.31 -11.63 -2.29
N SER A 62 18.91 -11.61 -3.57
CA SER A 62 19.72 -12.10 -4.69
C SER A 62 21.06 -11.35 -4.80
N ALA A 63 21.02 -10.01 -4.66
CA ALA A 63 22.22 -9.18 -4.71
C ALA A 63 23.18 -9.47 -3.54
N THR A 64 22.64 -9.71 -2.35
CA THR A 64 23.45 -10.07 -1.17
C THR A 64 24.15 -11.41 -1.36
N GLU A 65 23.45 -12.41 -1.88
CA GLU A 65 24.00 -13.73 -2.21
C GLU A 65 25.07 -13.66 -3.32
N ALA A 66 24.80 -12.87 -4.37
CA ALA A 66 25.76 -12.64 -5.45
C ALA A 66 27.03 -11.93 -4.93
N ARG A 67 26.85 -10.90 -4.11
CA ARG A 67 27.97 -10.18 -3.49
C ARG A 67 28.86 -11.12 -2.66
N ALA A 68 28.26 -12.01 -1.87
CA ALA A 68 29.01 -12.97 -1.05
C ALA A 68 29.88 -13.92 -1.90
N ARG A 69 29.42 -14.30 -3.11
CA ARG A 69 30.15 -15.15 -4.04
C ARG A 69 31.25 -14.38 -4.79
N LEU A 70 30.97 -13.13 -5.17
CA LEU A 70 31.90 -12.28 -5.91
C LEU A 70 32.98 -11.67 -5.01
N ALA A 71 32.66 -11.41 -3.76
CA ALA A 71 33.53 -10.83 -2.74
C ALA A 71 33.31 -11.55 -1.40
N PRO A 72 33.95 -12.73 -1.17
CA PRO A 72 33.73 -13.51 0.04
C PRO A 72 34.11 -12.76 1.34
N LYS A 73 35.16 -11.93 1.30
CA LYS A 73 35.46 -11.01 2.40
C LYS A 73 34.51 -9.82 2.33
N THR A 74 33.69 -9.64 3.38
CA THR A 74 32.73 -8.54 3.46
C THR A 74 33.45 -7.19 3.44
N PRO A 75 33.11 -6.29 2.49
CA PRO A 75 33.66 -4.94 2.46
C PRO A 75 33.13 -4.09 3.64
N PRO A 76 33.73 -2.92 3.91
CA PRO A 76 33.14 -1.94 4.83
C PRO A 76 31.69 -1.63 4.48
N SER A 77 30.84 -1.34 5.48
CA SER A 77 29.39 -1.29 5.34
C SER A 77 28.88 -0.33 4.25
N ASN A 78 29.54 0.82 4.08
CA ASN A 78 29.22 1.81 3.05
C ASN A 78 29.60 1.34 1.63
N VAL A 79 30.70 0.58 1.50
CA VAL A 79 31.12 -0.04 0.23
C VAL A 79 30.20 -1.20 -0.12
N ASP A 80 29.89 -2.05 0.88
CA ASP A 80 28.94 -3.16 0.73
C ASP A 80 27.56 -2.68 0.30
N ALA A 81 27.05 -1.60 0.91
CA ALA A 81 25.76 -1.03 0.57
C ALA A 81 25.69 -0.55 -0.89
N LEU A 82 26.71 0.18 -1.35
CA LEU A 82 26.78 0.64 -2.74
C LEU A 82 26.91 -0.54 -3.71
N LEU A 83 27.74 -1.52 -3.40
CA LEU A 83 27.95 -2.70 -4.23
C LEU A 83 26.67 -3.55 -4.34
N VAL A 84 26.02 -3.85 -3.22
CA VAL A 84 24.76 -4.62 -3.20
C VAL A 84 23.65 -3.85 -3.92
N THR A 85 23.57 -2.54 -3.74
CA THR A 85 22.61 -1.70 -4.47
C THR A 85 22.82 -1.78 -5.98
N ALA A 86 24.07 -1.63 -6.45
CA ALA A 86 24.38 -1.72 -7.88
C ALA A 86 24.09 -3.12 -8.45
N LEU A 87 24.43 -4.20 -7.72
CA LEU A 87 24.11 -5.57 -8.10
C LEU A 87 22.60 -5.81 -8.20
N ALA A 88 21.82 -5.27 -7.25
CA ALA A 88 20.37 -5.37 -7.27
C ALA A 88 19.74 -4.64 -8.48
N LEU A 89 20.26 -3.47 -8.85
CA LEU A 89 19.83 -2.72 -10.03
C LEU A 89 20.21 -3.39 -11.36
N LEU A 90 21.25 -4.22 -11.35
CA LEU A 90 21.72 -5.02 -12.51
C LEU A 90 21.11 -6.43 -12.52
N TRP A 91 20.32 -6.81 -11.50
CA TRP A 91 19.76 -8.16 -11.41
C TRP A 91 18.72 -8.41 -12.50
N PRO A 92 18.75 -9.58 -13.20
CA PRO A 92 17.93 -9.83 -14.39
C PRO A 92 16.45 -10.15 -14.12
N GLY A 93 15.97 -9.95 -12.90
CA GLY A 93 14.55 -10.22 -12.54
C GLY A 93 13.55 -9.20 -13.06
N GLU A 94 14.00 -7.98 -13.35
CA GLU A 94 13.26 -6.91 -14.03
C GLU A 94 14.22 -6.19 -15.00
N PRO A 95 13.71 -5.50 -16.04
CA PRO A 95 14.55 -4.63 -16.86
C PRO A 95 15.29 -3.61 -15.98
N PRO A 96 16.60 -3.44 -16.15
CA PRO A 96 17.36 -2.49 -15.38
C PRO A 96 16.84 -1.07 -15.64
N PRO A 97 16.82 -0.18 -14.61
CA PRO A 97 16.29 1.17 -14.75
C PRO A 97 17.13 2.08 -15.66
N TYR A 98 18.36 1.68 -15.93
CA TYR A 98 19.30 2.33 -16.84
C TYR A 98 20.12 1.28 -17.57
N ALA A 99 20.77 1.65 -18.68
CA ALA A 99 21.69 0.77 -19.39
C ALA A 99 22.80 0.28 -18.45
N GLU A 100 23.17 -1.00 -18.57
CA GLU A 100 24.11 -1.68 -17.67
C GLU A 100 25.46 -0.96 -17.56
N HIS A 101 26.02 -0.52 -18.70
CA HIS A 101 27.27 0.24 -18.72
C HIS A 101 27.17 1.55 -17.96
N THR A 102 26.00 2.24 -18.06
CA THR A 102 25.72 3.47 -17.32
C THR A 102 25.65 3.20 -15.82
N LEU A 103 24.95 2.13 -15.40
CA LEU A 103 24.87 1.76 -13.98
C LEU A 103 26.24 1.47 -13.39
N VAL A 104 27.09 0.72 -14.11
CA VAL A 104 28.45 0.43 -13.65
C VAL A 104 29.29 1.70 -13.55
N ASP A 105 29.32 2.54 -14.60
CA ASP A 105 30.10 3.78 -14.61
C ASP A 105 29.67 4.72 -13.48
N GLN A 106 28.36 4.92 -13.32
CA GLN A 106 27.80 5.81 -12.30
C GLN A 106 27.96 5.27 -10.86
N ALA A 107 27.94 3.95 -10.68
CA ALA A 107 28.26 3.34 -9.38
C ALA A 107 29.75 3.53 -9.02
N VAL A 108 30.65 3.41 -10.01
CA VAL A 108 32.07 3.70 -9.82
C VAL A 108 32.32 5.19 -9.56
N SER A 109 31.58 6.06 -10.22
CA SER A 109 31.63 7.51 -9.98
C SER A 109 31.14 7.86 -8.57
N ALA A 110 30.05 7.27 -8.09
CA ALA A 110 29.59 7.40 -6.71
C ALA A 110 30.64 6.91 -5.71
N ALA A 111 31.30 5.77 -6.00
CA ALA A 111 32.39 5.25 -5.17
C ALA A 111 33.59 6.21 -5.11
N ARG A 112 33.98 6.83 -6.23
CA ARG A 112 35.08 7.82 -6.26
C ARG A 112 34.81 9.03 -5.38
N LEU A 113 33.55 9.47 -5.31
CA LEU A 113 33.15 10.60 -4.47
C LEU A 113 33.14 10.23 -2.99
N ARG A 114 32.66 9.03 -2.65
CA ARG A 114 32.39 8.62 -1.27
C ARG A 114 33.52 7.83 -0.62
N VAL A 115 34.12 6.87 -1.35
CA VAL A 115 35.18 5.98 -0.88
C VAL A 115 36.17 5.72 -2.03
N PRO A 116 37.02 6.69 -2.39
CA PRO A 116 37.88 6.61 -3.59
C PRO A 116 38.69 5.32 -3.67
N ALA A 117 39.22 4.83 -2.54
CA ALA A 117 40.00 3.60 -2.45
C ALA A 117 39.23 2.32 -2.87
N ALA A 118 37.90 2.34 -2.82
CA ALA A 118 37.05 1.21 -3.18
C ALA A 118 36.59 1.23 -4.66
N ALA A 119 36.80 2.32 -5.40
CA ALA A 119 36.26 2.47 -6.76
C ALA A 119 36.78 1.38 -7.73
N ALA A 120 38.06 1.05 -7.69
CA ALA A 120 38.63 -0.01 -8.51
C ALA A 120 38.05 -1.39 -8.18
N PHE A 121 37.86 -1.67 -6.88
CA PHE A 121 37.26 -2.90 -6.38
C PHE A 121 35.81 -3.02 -6.86
N ILE A 122 34.98 -1.99 -6.66
CA ILE A 122 33.59 -1.98 -7.11
C ILE A 122 33.50 -2.22 -8.62
N ASN A 123 34.30 -1.51 -9.41
CA ASN A 123 34.36 -1.71 -10.87
C ASN A 123 34.69 -3.16 -11.24
N ALA A 124 35.71 -3.75 -10.59
CA ALA A 124 36.11 -5.12 -10.86
C ALA A 124 35.00 -6.12 -10.55
N VAL A 125 34.31 -5.97 -9.41
CA VAL A 125 33.22 -6.85 -8.99
C VAL A 125 32.00 -6.71 -9.92
N LEU A 126 31.58 -5.50 -10.27
CA LEU A 126 30.44 -5.29 -11.17
C LEU A 126 30.72 -5.80 -12.60
N ARG A 127 31.91 -5.58 -13.12
CA ARG A 127 32.34 -6.16 -14.43
C ARG A 127 32.41 -7.68 -14.39
N ARG A 128 32.87 -8.26 -13.29
CA ARG A 128 32.86 -9.71 -13.09
C ARG A 128 31.41 -10.25 -13.05
N PHE A 129 30.53 -9.59 -12.33
CA PHE A 129 29.09 -9.94 -12.32
C PHE A 129 28.53 -9.99 -13.74
N LEU A 130 28.76 -8.97 -14.57
CA LEU A 130 28.22 -8.92 -15.94
C LEU A 130 28.78 -10.06 -16.82
N ARG A 131 30.05 -10.43 -16.65
CA ARG A 131 30.67 -11.54 -17.41
C ARG A 131 30.19 -12.93 -16.99
N GLU A 132 29.91 -13.11 -15.70
CA GLU A 132 29.59 -14.40 -15.09
C GLU A 132 28.09 -14.48 -14.70
N ARG A 133 27.25 -13.56 -15.22
CA ARG A 133 25.87 -13.33 -14.77
C ARG A 133 25.04 -14.62 -14.72
N ASP A 134 24.97 -15.35 -15.82
CA ASP A 134 24.07 -16.52 -15.93
C ASP A 134 24.45 -17.61 -14.93
N ALA A 135 25.73 -17.88 -14.77
CA ALA A 135 26.23 -18.86 -13.81
C ALA A 135 25.98 -18.38 -12.35
N LEU A 136 26.17 -17.08 -12.07
CA LEU A 136 25.91 -16.52 -10.75
C LEU A 136 24.41 -16.54 -10.41
N VAL A 137 23.54 -16.15 -11.34
CA VAL A 137 22.08 -16.17 -11.15
C VAL A 137 21.61 -17.60 -10.88
N ALA A 138 22.07 -18.57 -11.68
CA ALA A 138 21.77 -19.98 -11.44
C ALA A 138 22.25 -20.46 -10.07
N SER A 139 23.47 -20.11 -9.67
CA SER A 139 24.02 -20.47 -8.36
C SER A 139 23.25 -19.82 -7.19
N VAL A 140 22.85 -18.55 -7.32
CA VAL A 140 22.06 -17.80 -6.31
C VAL A 140 20.67 -18.38 -6.15
N ALA A 141 20.05 -18.83 -7.23
CA ALA A 141 18.71 -19.45 -7.22
C ALA A 141 18.62 -20.73 -6.38
N HIS A 142 19.74 -21.36 -6.02
CA HIS A 142 19.76 -22.51 -5.11
C HIS A 142 19.60 -22.15 -3.63
N THR A 143 19.71 -20.88 -3.25
CA THR A 143 19.46 -20.43 -1.88
C THR A 143 18.06 -19.85 -1.73
N PRO A 144 17.34 -20.14 -0.63
CA PRO A 144 15.99 -19.57 -0.43
C PRO A 144 15.98 -18.04 -0.46
N LEU A 145 16.97 -17.39 0.16
CA LEU A 145 17.13 -15.93 0.16
C LEU A 145 17.31 -15.40 -1.26
N GLY A 146 18.17 -16.01 -2.05
CA GLY A 146 18.45 -15.60 -3.43
C GLY A 146 17.30 -15.88 -4.39
N ALA A 147 16.62 -17.02 -4.24
CA ALA A 147 15.50 -17.40 -5.10
C ALA A 147 14.26 -16.49 -4.89
N TYR A 148 13.95 -16.18 -3.64
CA TYR A 148 12.70 -15.52 -3.30
C TYR A 148 12.83 -14.09 -2.81
N ASN A 149 14.04 -13.60 -2.47
CA ASN A 149 14.28 -12.24 -1.94
C ASN A 149 13.46 -11.92 -0.68
N HIS A 150 13.29 -12.91 0.20
CA HIS A 150 12.63 -12.78 1.49
C HIS A 150 13.46 -13.43 2.60
N PRO A 151 13.36 -12.94 3.85
CA PRO A 151 14.00 -13.59 4.99
C PRO A 151 13.51 -15.04 5.17
N PRO A 152 14.36 -15.99 5.66
CA PRO A 152 13.97 -17.40 5.83
C PRO A 152 12.69 -17.59 6.64
N TRP A 153 12.53 -16.88 7.78
CA TRP A 153 11.32 -16.97 8.61
C TRP A 153 10.03 -16.61 7.87
N TRP A 154 10.12 -15.66 6.92
CA TRP A 154 8.97 -15.24 6.11
C TRP A 154 8.58 -16.32 5.11
N ILE A 155 9.57 -16.91 4.48
CA ILE A 155 9.37 -18.05 3.56
C ILE A 155 8.70 -19.21 4.29
N ASP A 156 9.21 -19.56 5.48
CA ASP A 156 8.66 -20.67 6.30
C ASP A 156 7.24 -20.36 6.79
N ARG A 157 6.95 -19.12 7.16
CA ARG A 157 5.59 -18.69 7.50
C ARG A 157 4.64 -18.84 6.32
N LEU A 158 5.02 -18.41 5.13
CA LEU A 158 4.15 -18.57 3.95
C LEU A 158 3.98 -20.04 3.54
N LYS A 159 5.00 -20.87 3.66
CA LYS A 159 4.87 -22.32 3.44
C LYS A 159 3.85 -22.94 4.39
N HIS A 160 3.88 -22.54 5.67
CA HIS A 160 2.93 -23.01 6.67
C HIS A 160 1.50 -22.52 6.39
N ASP A 161 1.33 -21.22 6.14
CA ASP A 161 0.00 -20.63 5.97
C ASP A 161 -0.63 -20.97 4.61
N TRP A 162 0.18 -21.08 3.54
CA TRP A 162 -0.26 -21.23 2.14
C TRP A 162 0.56 -22.28 1.39
N PRO A 163 0.49 -23.56 1.77
CA PRO A 163 1.35 -24.62 1.21
C PRO A 163 1.25 -24.78 -0.31
N ALA A 164 0.10 -24.46 -0.93
CA ALA A 164 -0.08 -24.49 -2.37
C ALA A 164 0.38 -23.22 -3.09
N ASP A 165 0.40 -22.06 -2.41
CA ASP A 165 0.56 -20.76 -3.04
C ASP A 165 1.85 -20.01 -2.67
N TRP A 166 2.60 -20.49 -1.67
CA TRP A 166 3.72 -19.75 -1.08
C TRP A 166 4.78 -19.28 -2.10
N GLN A 167 5.12 -20.12 -3.09
CA GLN A 167 6.09 -19.75 -4.14
C GLN A 167 5.56 -18.61 -5.01
N ARG A 168 4.30 -18.73 -5.44
CA ARG A 168 3.61 -17.71 -6.22
C ARG A 168 3.55 -16.37 -5.49
N LEU A 169 3.26 -16.40 -4.19
CA LEU A 169 3.20 -15.20 -3.34
C LEU A 169 4.57 -14.53 -3.22
N LEU A 170 5.64 -15.29 -2.97
CA LEU A 170 6.99 -14.76 -2.86
C LEU A 170 7.50 -14.17 -4.17
N LEU A 171 7.30 -14.87 -5.29
CA LEU A 171 7.71 -14.41 -6.62
C LEU A 171 6.89 -13.18 -7.05
N GLY A 172 5.59 -13.18 -6.81
CA GLY A 172 4.71 -12.05 -7.09
C GLY A 172 5.07 -10.78 -6.30
N ALA A 173 5.57 -10.95 -5.07
CA ALA A 173 6.03 -9.84 -4.24
C ALA A 173 7.28 -9.11 -4.79
N ASN A 174 8.03 -9.72 -5.71
CA ASN A 174 9.19 -9.10 -6.36
C ASN A 174 8.81 -8.31 -7.62
N ARG A 175 7.55 -8.36 -8.08
CA ARG A 175 7.08 -7.62 -9.24
C ARG A 175 6.68 -6.19 -8.88
N ARG A 176 6.71 -5.28 -9.87
CA ARG A 176 6.18 -3.93 -9.69
C ARG A 176 4.67 -3.98 -9.51
N PRO A 177 4.13 -3.23 -8.52
CA PRO A 177 2.69 -3.16 -8.36
C PRO A 177 2.06 -2.33 -9.48
N PRO A 178 0.79 -2.62 -9.85
CA PRO A 178 0.03 -1.74 -10.71
C PRO A 178 -0.27 -0.43 -9.98
N MET A 179 -0.50 0.62 -10.74
CA MET A 179 -1.04 1.87 -10.20
C MET A 179 -2.57 1.84 -10.32
N THR A 180 -3.21 1.64 -9.16
CA THR A 180 -4.68 1.63 -9.07
C THR A 180 -5.16 2.94 -8.47
N LEU A 181 -6.18 3.50 -9.09
CA LEU A 181 -6.81 4.76 -8.70
C LEU A 181 -8.22 4.48 -8.18
N ARG A 182 -8.66 5.32 -7.24
CA ARG A 182 -10.05 5.43 -6.82
C ARG A 182 -10.57 6.79 -7.28
N VAL A 183 -11.57 6.79 -8.13
CA VAL A 183 -12.26 8.01 -8.54
C VAL A 183 -13.20 8.46 -7.42
N ASN A 184 -13.15 9.74 -7.07
CA ASN A 184 -14.01 10.31 -6.05
C ASN A 184 -15.46 10.34 -6.55
N ALA A 185 -16.32 9.53 -5.96
CA ALA A 185 -17.73 9.39 -6.35
C ALA A 185 -18.52 10.71 -6.33
N ARG A 186 -18.08 11.69 -5.53
CA ARG A 186 -18.68 13.02 -5.48
C ARG A 186 -18.24 13.94 -6.62
N ARG A 187 -17.25 13.52 -7.43
CA ARG A 187 -16.63 14.35 -8.47
C ARG A 187 -16.85 13.81 -9.88
N GLY A 188 -17.12 12.52 -10.02
CA GLY A 188 -17.34 11.91 -11.32
C GLY A 188 -17.41 10.40 -11.27
N THR A 189 -17.46 9.78 -12.46
CA THR A 189 -17.48 8.33 -12.60
C THR A 189 -16.13 7.80 -13.05
N ALA A 190 -15.84 6.55 -12.72
CA ALA A 190 -14.63 5.88 -13.18
C ALA A 190 -14.57 5.81 -14.72
N LEU A 191 -15.72 5.60 -15.40
CA LEU A 191 -15.78 5.59 -16.85
C LEU A 191 -15.38 6.92 -17.47
N ALA A 192 -15.95 8.04 -16.98
CA ALA A 192 -15.59 9.38 -17.46
C ALA A 192 -14.09 9.67 -17.23
N TYR A 193 -13.54 9.20 -16.12
CA TYR A 193 -12.12 9.37 -15.82
C TYR A 193 -11.21 8.56 -16.75
N VAL A 194 -11.58 7.30 -17.10
CA VAL A 194 -10.87 6.48 -18.09
C VAL A 194 -10.87 7.16 -19.47
N LEU A 195 -12.01 7.70 -19.91
CA LEU A 195 -12.09 8.43 -21.20
C LEU A 195 -11.17 9.66 -21.19
N ARG A 196 -11.15 10.43 -20.11
CA ARG A 196 -10.26 11.59 -19.93
C ARG A 196 -8.77 11.21 -19.95
N LEU A 197 -8.40 10.05 -19.37
CA LEU A 197 -7.03 9.52 -19.46
C LEU A 197 -6.69 9.13 -20.89
N ALA A 198 -7.61 8.51 -21.63
CA ALA A 198 -7.41 8.13 -23.02
C ALA A 198 -7.19 9.38 -23.93
N GLU A 199 -7.92 10.48 -23.70
CA GLU A 199 -7.70 11.75 -24.40
C GLU A 199 -6.27 12.32 -24.19
N GLN A 200 -5.62 11.97 -23.09
CA GLN A 200 -4.23 12.31 -22.79
C GLN A 200 -3.21 11.25 -23.23
N GLY A 201 -3.67 10.23 -24.00
CA GLY A 201 -2.83 9.15 -24.47
C GLY A 201 -2.43 8.15 -23.39
N ARG A 202 -3.15 8.09 -22.25
CA ARG A 202 -2.91 7.16 -21.15
C ARG A 202 -3.91 6.02 -21.20
N LEU A 203 -3.42 4.79 -21.29
CA LEU A 203 -4.26 3.62 -21.24
C LEU A 203 -4.63 3.27 -19.79
N ALA A 204 -5.90 3.01 -19.56
CA ALA A 204 -6.45 2.61 -18.27
C ALA A 204 -7.72 1.77 -18.48
N TRP A 205 -8.08 0.97 -17.49
CA TRP A 205 -9.29 0.17 -17.51
C TRP A 205 -10.01 0.17 -16.17
N LEU A 206 -11.32 -0.10 -16.22
CA LEU A 206 -12.17 -0.25 -15.06
C LEU A 206 -11.96 -1.64 -14.43
N LEU A 207 -11.93 -1.70 -13.09
CA LEU A 207 -12.09 -2.98 -12.43
C LEU A 207 -13.59 -3.35 -12.38
N PRO A 208 -13.91 -4.65 -12.51
CA PRO A 208 -15.30 -5.09 -12.56
C PRO A 208 -16.01 -4.83 -11.22
N GLU A 209 -17.27 -4.36 -11.33
CA GLU A 209 -18.21 -4.26 -10.22
C GLU A 209 -18.77 -5.67 -9.85
N PRO A 210 -19.34 -5.84 -8.63
CA PRO A 210 -19.60 -4.84 -7.59
C PRO A 210 -18.49 -4.75 -6.53
N ALA A 211 -17.45 -5.55 -6.64
CA ALA A 211 -16.45 -5.75 -5.56
C ALA A 211 -15.69 -4.46 -5.15
N PHE A 212 -15.68 -3.44 -6.03
CA PHE A 212 -14.90 -2.21 -5.84
C PHE A 212 -15.78 -0.94 -5.85
N GLY A 213 -17.11 -1.08 -5.78
CA GLY A 213 -18.05 0.03 -5.76
C GLY A 213 -18.07 0.90 -7.03
N GLY A 214 -17.52 0.41 -8.15
CA GLY A 214 -17.53 1.11 -9.44
C GLY A 214 -16.56 2.27 -9.58
N HIS A 215 -15.64 2.47 -8.63
CA HIS A 215 -14.75 3.62 -8.61
C HIS A 215 -13.29 3.29 -8.92
N ALA A 216 -12.96 2.02 -9.13
CA ALA A 216 -11.59 1.56 -9.31
C ALA A 216 -11.14 1.61 -10.78
N VAL A 217 -10.01 2.27 -11.03
CA VAL A 217 -9.34 2.38 -12.33
C VAL A 217 -7.91 1.92 -12.19
N VAL A 218 -7.43 1.09 -13.13
CA VAL A 218 -6.02 0.65 -13.18
C VAL A 218 -5.35 1.31 -14.37
N LEU A 219 -4.18 1.88 -14.14
CA LEU A 219 -3.33 2.41 -15.22
C LEU A 219 -2.47 1.29 -15.82
N ASP A 220 -2.32 1.29 -17.13
CA ASP A 220 -1.38 0.40 -17.82
C ASP A 220 0.07 0.70 -17.41
N GLU A 221 0.41 1.97 -17.39
CA GLU A 221 1.72 2.44 -16.93
C GLU A 221 1.57 3.39 -15.74
N PRO A 222 2.31 3.13 -14.63
CA PRO A 222 2.37 4.07 -13.51
C PRO A 222 2.97 5.42 -13.92
N CYS A 223 2.45 6.51 -13.36
CA CYS A 223 2.96 7.85 -13.58
C CYS A 223 3.08 8.63 -12.24
N PRO A 224 3.85 9.72 -12.21
CA PRO A 224 3.83 10.64 -11.07
C PRO A 224 2.42 11.15 -10.79
N VAL A 225 2.01 11.15 -9.52
CA VAL A 225 0.62 11.49 -9.12
C VAL A 225 0.18 12.89 -9.56
N LEU A 226 1.12 13.85 -9.63
CA LEU A 226 0.86 15.21 -10.11
C LEU A 226 0.60 15.30 -11.61
N GLN A 227 0.86 14.23 -12.37
CA GLN A 227 0.52 14.14 -13.80
C GLN A 227 -0.86 13.52 -14.03
N LEU A 228 -1.54 13.08 -12.97
CA LEU A 228 -2.91 12.58 -13.07
C LEU A 228 -3.86 13.77 -13.16
N PRO A 229 -4.74 13.82 -14.17
CA PRO A 229 -5.72 14.90 -14.29
C PRO A 229 -6.65 14.92 -13.07
N GLY A 230 -6.85 16.09 -12.48
CA GLY A 230 -7.74 16.28 -11.34
C GLY A 230 -7.23 15.72 -9.99
N PHE A 231 -5.96 15.27 -9.90
CA PHE A 231 -5.42 14.77 -8.62
C PHE A 231 -5.35 15.87 -7.56
N ALA A 232 -4.84 17.04 -7.90
CA ALA A 232 -4.75 18.18 -7.00
C ALA A 232 -6.14 18.70 -6.59
N GLU A 233 -7.10 18.60 -7.49
CA GLU A 233 -8.49 19.01 -7.31
C GLU A 233 -9.32 17.99 -6.50
N GLY A 234 -8.75 16.83 -6.18
CA GLY A 234 -9.41 15.80 -5.38
C GLY A 234 -10.38 14.91 -6.16
N GLU A 235 -10.25 14.83 -7.48
CA GLU A 235 -11.10 13.97 -8.31
C GLU A 235 -10.68 12.49 -8.22
N VAL A 236 -9.44 12.22 -7.84
CA VAL A 236 -8.89 10.88 -7.79
C VAL A 236 -7.89 10.71 -6.65
N SER A 237 -7.79 9.48 -6.14
CA SER A 237 -6.80 9.05 -5.16
C SER A 237 -6.07 7.81 -5.63
N VAL A 238 -4.79 7.67 -5.26
CA VAL A 238 -4.07 6.42 -5.47
C VAL A 238 -4.38 5.48 -4.32
N GLN A 239 -5.06 4.37 -4.62
CA GLN A 239 -5.40 3.35 -3.62
C GLN A 239 -5.48 1.98 -4.28
N ASP A 240 -4.90 0.96 -3.64
CA ASP A 240 -4.99 -0.41 -4.13
C ASP A 240 -6.44 -0.92 -4.19
N ALA A 241 -6.73 -1.77 -5.17
CA ALA A 241 -8.06 -2.33 -5.36
C ALA A 241 -8.58 -3.09 -4.14
N SER A 242 -7.72 -3.87 -3.47
CA SER A 242 -8.12 -4.55 -2.21
C SER A 242 -8.54 -3.54 -1.14
N ALA A 243 -7.78 -2.45 -0.97
CA ALA A 243 -8.10 -1.42 0.03
C ALA A 243 -9.42 -0.68 -0.25
N GLN A 244 -9.82 -0.59 -1.53
CA GLN A 244 -11.08 0.02 -1.94
C GLN A 244 -12.32 -0.80 -1.54
N ARG A 245 -12.17 -2.07 -1.18
CA ARG A 245 -13.28 -2.92 -0.73
C ARG A 245 -13.83 -2.54 0.66
N ALA A 246 -13.04 -1.87 1.50
CA ALA A 246 -13.41 -1.60 2.88
C ALA A 246 -14.72 -0.79 3.02
N ALA A 247 -14.84 0.32 2.28
CA ALA A 247 -16.02 1.18 2.41
C ALA A 247 -17.30 0.51 1.85
N PRO A 248 -17.32 -0.10 0.65
CA PRO A 248 -18.51 -0.85 0.18
C PRO A 248 -18.90 -2.00 1.10
N LEU A 249 -17.94 -2.74 1.68
CA LEU A 249 -18.23 -3.83 2.61
C LEU A 249 -18.86 -3.31 3.91
N LEU A 250 -18.33 -2.22 4.47
CA LEU A 250 -18.87 -1.67 5.71
C LEU A 250 -20.25 -1.05 5.53
N LEU A 251 -20.47 -0.33 4.43
CA LEU A 251 -21.68 0.46 4.19
C LEU A 251 -22.80 -0.33 3.51
N GLY A 252 -22.46 -1.39 2.79
CA GLY A 252 -23.39 -2.19 2.02
C GLY A 252 -24.40 -2.99 2.85
N PRO A 253 -25.33 -3.71 2.21
CA PRO A 253 -26.32 -4.52 2.90
C PRO A 253 -25.67 -5.70 3.64
N LEU A 254 -26.31 -6.12 4.75
CA LEU A 254 -25.98 -7.36 5.47
C LEU A 254 -26.82 -8.52 4.94
N GLN A 255 -26.40 -9.75 5.23
CA GLN A 255 -27.18 -10.92 4.86
C GLN A 255 -28.57 -10.90 5.56
N GLY A 256 -29.62 -10.92 4.73
CA GLY A 256 -31.00 -10.87 5.21
C GLY A 256 -31.56 -9.46 5.41
N ASP A 257 -30.76 -8.43 5.10
CA ASP A 257 -31.20 -7.03 5.09
C ASP A 257 -30.83 -6.42 3.73
N ALA A 258 -31.80 -5.94 2.99
CA ALA A 258 -31.58 -5.32 1.69
C ALA A 258 -31.02 -3.88 1.80
N ALA A 259 -31.11 -3.27 2.98
CA ALA A 259 -30.64 -1.91 3.22
C ALA A 259 -29.18 -1.88 3.64
N GLY A 260 -28.42 -0.93 3.10
CA GLY A 260 -27.09 -0.58 3.59
C GLY A 260 -27.17 0.21 4.91
N LEU A 261 -26.03 0.72 5.35
CA LEU A 261 -25.98 1.60 6.51
C LEU A 261 -26.75 2.89 6.24
N PRO A 262 -27.65 3.35 7.14
CA PRO A 262 -28.48 4.52 6.89
C PRO A 262 -27.66 5.81 6.81
N ALA A 263 -28.18 6.81 6.09
CA ALA A 263 -27.61 8.16 6.08
C ALA A 263 -27.56 8.74 7.50
N GLY A 264 -26.47 9.43 7.83
CA GLY A 264 -26.24 9.97 9.18
C GLY A 264 -25.81 8.93 10.21
N ALA A 265 -25.58 7.66 9.80
CA ALA A 265 -25.06 6.64 10.69
C ALA A 265 -23.76 7.06 11.34
N ARG A 266 -23.61 6.69 12.62
CA ARG A 266 -22.40 6.99 13.38
C ARG A 266 -21.35 5.92 13.18
N VAL A 267 -20.25 6.30 12.59
CA VAL A 267 -19.16 5.39 12.18
C VAL A 267 -17.86 5.75 12.87
N LEU A 268 -17.12 4.75 13.33
CA LEU A 268 -15.73 4.87 13.78
C LEU A 268 -14.78 4.27 12.73
N ASP A 269 -13.79 5.05 12.31
CA ASP A 269 -12.57 4.54 11.65
C ASP A 269 -11.46 4.50 12.71
N ALA A 270 -11.17 3.32 13.25
CA ALA A 270 -10.38 3.15 14.48
C ALA A 270 -8.86 3.23 14.28
N CYS A 271 -8.37 3.20 13.03
CA CYS A 271 -6.94 3.35 12.65
C CYS A 271 -6.87 4.14 11.34
N ALA A 272 -7.32 5.41 11.38
CA ALA A 272 -7.70 6.18 10.21
C ALA A 272 -6.54 6.57 9.28
N ALA A 273 -5.34 6.78 9.83
CA ALA A 273 -4.23 7.31 9.04
C ALA A 273 -3.68 6.32 7.99
N PRO A 274 -3.43 6.81 6.77
CA PRO A 274 -3.33 8.20 6.31
C PRO A 274 -4.62 8.80 5.73
N GLY A 275 -5.80 8.24 6.00
CA GLY A 275 -7.09 8.82 5.61
C GLY A 275 -7.72 8.25 4.34
N GLY A 276 -7.10 7.26 3.70
CA GLY A 276 -7.61 6.71 2.44
C GLY A 276 -8.96 6.00 2.56
N LYS A 277 -9.19 5.24 3.65
CA LYS A 277 -10.47 4.56 3.93
C LYS A 277 -11.49 5.53 4.52
N THR A 278 -11.07 6.41 5.44
CA THR A 278 -11.87 7.54 5.95
C THR A 278 -12.48 8.34 4.81
N ALA A 279 -11.65 8.79 3.86
CA ALA A 279 -12.10 9.54 2.70
C ALA A 279 -13.08 8.73 1.85
N HIS A 280 -12.80 7.46 1.59
CA HIS A 280 -13.67 6.61 0.78
C HIS A 280 -15.06 6.44 1.41
N LEU A 281 -15.14 6.26 2.74
CA LEU A 281 -16.43 6.24 3.46
C LEU A 281 -17.21 7.53 3.23
N LEU A 282 -16.57 8.69 3.34
CA LEU A 282 -17.19 10.00 3.14
C LEU A 282 -17.50 10.31 1.66
N GLU A 283 -16.79 9.74 0.71
CA GLU A 283 -17.08 9.88 -0.72
C GLU A 283 -18.40 9.23 -1.11
N ILE A 284 -18.76 8.09 -0.49
CA ILE A 284 -19.89 7.27 -0.91
C ILE A 284 -21.08 7.27 0.06
N ALA A 285 -20.94 7.86 1.27
CA ALA A 285 -22.04 7.93 2.22
C ALA A 285 -22.06 9.24 3.01
N HIS A 286 -23.25 9.59 3.50
CA HIS A 286 -23.45 10.66 4.48
C HIS A 286 -23.32 10.05 5.89
N LEU A 287 -22.32 10.48 6.68
CA LEU A 287 -21.97 9.85 7.97
C LEU A 287 -21.68 10.89 9.06
N ASP A 288 -21.94 10.51 10.34
CA ASP A 288 -21.31 11.09 11.54
C ASP A 288 -20.07 10.24 11.84
N LEU A 289 -18.90 10.66 11.34
CA LEU A 289 -17.70 9.84 11.33
C LEU A 289 -16.65 10.34 12.33
N LEU A 290 -16.23 9.46 13.23
CA LEU A 290 -15.07 9.67 14.09
C LEU A 290 -13.87 8.92 13.49
N ALA A 291 -12.83 9.65 13.09
CA ALA A 291 -11.57 9.11 12.61
C ALA A 291 -10.53 9.17 13.74
N LEU A 292 -10.11 8.01 14.23
CA LEU A 292 -9.19 7.85 15.34
C LEU A 292 -7.84 7.33 14.85
N ASP A 293 -6.74 7.90 15.32
CA ASP A 293 -5.39 7.32 15.18
C ASP A 293 -4.57 7.63 16.43
N SER A 294 -3.69 6.71 16.82
CA SER A 294 -2.87 6.88 18.02
C SER A 294 -1.74 7.91 17.86
N ASP A 295 -1.36 8.22 16.62
CA ASP A 295 -0.27 9.15 16.30
C ASP A 295 -0.84 10.48 15.74
N PRO A 296 -0.73 11.60 16.49
CA PRO A 296 -1.19 12.90 16.02
C PRO A 296 -0.54 13.38 14.71
N LEU A 297 0.73 13.01 14.47
CA LEU A 297 1.41 13.38 13.23
C LEU A 297 0.87 12.60 12.02
N ARG A 298 0.44 11.36 12.26
CA ARG A 298 -0.24 10.59 11.23
C ARG A 298 -1.66 11.10 10.99
N LEU A 299 -2.34 11.56 12.03
CA LEU A 299 -3.68 12.13 11.95
C LEU A 299 -3.71 13.43 11.11
N ALA A 300 -2.64 14.24 11.17
CA ALA A 300 -2.50 15.39 10.28
C ALA A 300 -2.57 15.01 8.78
N ARG A 301 -2.08 13.83 8.40
CA ARG A 301 -2.20 13.33 7.01
C ARG A 301 -3.63 12.98 6.63
N VAL A 302 -4.45 12.56 7.59
CA VAL A 302 -5.89 12.37 7.36
C VAL A 302 -6.52 13.72 7.01
N GLN A 303 -6.22 14.77 7.79
CA GLN A 303 -6.68 16.13 7.51
C GLN A 303 -6.25 16.61 6.11
N ASP A 304 -4.98 16.42 5.75
CA ASP A 304 -4.47 16.79 4.41
C ASP A 304 -5.21 16.05 3.29
N THR A 305 -5.50 14.75 3.52
CA THR A 305 -6.26 13.93 2.56
C THR A 305 -7.68 14.46 2.40
N LEU A 306 -8.37 14.75 3.50
CA LEU A 306 -9.74 15.29 3.48
C LEU A 306 -9.78 16.69 2.85
N ASN A 307 -8.81 17.55 3.14
CA ASN A 307 -8.68 18.88 2.55
C ASN A 307 -8.55 18.79 1.03
N ARG A 308 -7.62 17.97 0.53
CA ARG A 308 -7.41 17.79 -0.91
C ARG A 308 -8.67 17.27 -1.62
N LEU A 309 -9.37 16.32 -0.99
CA LEU A 309 -10.58 15.71 -1.53
C LEU A 309 -11.84 16.56 -1.31
N ARG A 310 -11.72 17.68 -0.55
CA ARG A 310 -12.81 18.60 -0.18
C ARG A 310 -13.93 17.87 0.56
N LEU A 311 -13.55 17.05 1.52
CA LEU A 311 -14.46 16.25 2.36
C LEU A 311 -14.58 16.80 3.79
N ASN A 312 -14.07 18.02 4.04
CA ASN A 312 -14.20 18.70 5.33
C ASN A 312 -15.62 19.19 5.57
N THR A 313 -16.02 19.28 6.84
CA THR A 313 -17.39 19.44 7.28
C THR A 313 -17.75 20.82 7.79
N ASP A 314 -16.89 21.81 7.62
CA ASP A 314 -17.15 23.20 8.03
C ASP A 314 -18.16 23.97 7.16
N GLY A 315 -19.06 23.23 6.49
CA GLY A 315 -20.25 23.79 5.82
C GLY A 315 -19.99 24.63 4.56
N SER A 316 -18.74 24.83 4.17
CA SER A 316 -18.35 25.72 3.07
C SER A 316 -18.02 25.02 1.73
N ALA A 317 -18.28 23.73 1.61
CA ALA A 317 -18.05 23.02 0.34
C ALA A 317 -19.09 23.44 -0.70
N HIS A 318 -18.77 24.50 -1.44
CA HIS A 318 -19.51 24.91 -2.62
C HIS A 318 -19.41 23.81 -3.68
N VAL A 319 -20.46 23.01 -3.84
CA VAL A 319 -20.60 22.09 -4.99
C VAL A 319 -20.95 22.94 -6.20
N PRO A 320 -20.12 22.99 -7.26
CA PRO A 320 -20.49 23.71 -8.48
C PRO A 320 -21.80 23.13 -9.04
N ALA A 321 -22.79 23.97 -9.30
CA ALA A 321 -24.13 23.62 -9.75
C ALA A 321 -24.24 22.95 -11.13
N HIS A 322 -23.12 22.73 -11.81
CA HIS A 322 -23.07 22.20 -13.18
C HIS A 322 -22.65 20.73 -13.30
N LEU A 323 -22.47 20.03 -12.18
CA LEU A 323 -22.25 18.57 -12.25
C LEU A 323 -23.61 17.86 -12.30
N PRO A 324 -23.84 16.98 -13.30
CA PRO A 324 -25.08 16.21 -13.36
C PRO A 324 -25.19 15.36 -12.09
N ALA A 325 -26.37 15.40 -11.48
CA ALA A 325 -26.72 14.51 -10.37
C ALA A 325 -26.59 13.06 -10.87
N HIS A 326 -25.65 12.31 -10.30
CA HIS A 326 -25.55 10.89 -10.56
C HIS A 326 -26.68 10.17 -9.83
N PRO A 327 -27.51 9.39 -10.52
CA PRO A 327 -28.49 8.54 -9.85
C PRO A 327 -27.73 7.41 -9.14
N TYR A 328 -27.79 7.36 -7.82
CA TYR A 328 -27.69 6.10 -7.10
C TYR A 328 -28.79 5.16 -7.59
N PRO A 329 -28.63 3.83 -7.49
CA PRO A 329 -29.61 2.86 -7.98
C PRO A 329 -31.05 3.10 -7.53
N ASP A 330 -31.28 3.94 -6.53
CA ASP A 330 -32.58 4.23 -5.92
C ASP A 330 -33.17 5.59 -6.31
N GLY A 331 -32.65 6.26 -7.35
CA GLY A 331 -33.25 7.48 -7.91
C GLY A 331 -33.27 8.74 -7.02
N GLN A 332 -32.48 8.78 -5.95
CA GLN A 332 -32.37 9.99 -5.12
C GLN A 332 -31.33 10.95 -5.69
N ALA A 333 -31.83 12.02 -6.30
CA ALA A 333 -31.04 13.17 -6.71
C ALA A 333 -30.53 13.94 -5.48
N GLY A 334 -29.23 14.21 -5.44
CA GLY A 334 -28.62 15.13 -4.49
C GLY A 334 -27.86 14.45 -3.36
N VAL A 335 -26.52 14.63 -3.35
CA VAL A 335 -25.69 14.33 -2.17
C VAL A 335 -26.17 15.25 -1.04
N PRO A 336 -26.68 14.73 0.09
CA PRO A 336 -27.07 15.59 1.20
C PRO A 336 -25.87 16.37 1.70
N ALA A 337 -25.98 17.69 1.82
CA ALA A 337 -25.05 18.51 2.57
C ALA A 337 -25.05 18.02 4.03
N GLY A 338 -23.86 17.73 4.61
CA GLY A 338 -23.75 17.59 6.05
C GLY A 338 -23.21 16.27 6.61
N SER A 339 -22.25 15.57 5.96
CA SER A 339 -21.44 14.62 6.74
C SER A 339 -20.68 15.38 7.81
N HIS A 340 -20.65 14.85 9.03
CA HIS A 340 -19.78 15.34 10.10
C HIS A 340 -18.55 14.42 10.18
N VAL A 341 -17.35 14.99 10.26
CA VAL A 341 -16.14 14.23 10.53
C VAL A 341 -15.35 14.86 11.67
N GLU A 342 -15.04 14.06 12.66
CA GLU A 342 -14.20 14.43 13.77
C GLU A 342 -12.89 13.65 13.68
N LEU A 343 -11.74 14.34 13.80
CA LEU A 343 -10.42 13.73 13.89
C LEU A 343 -9.98 13.75 15.34
N ARG A 344 -9.64 12.58 15.90
CA ARG A 344 -9.26 12.46 17.30
C ARG A 344 -8.02 11.59 17.47
N ALA A 345 -7.02 12.12 18.22
CA ALA A 345 -5.88 11.33 18.63
C ALA A 345 -6.27 10.43 19.82
N GLY A 346 -5.99 9.12 19.72
CA GLY A 346 -6.28 8.18 20.79
C GLY A 346 -5.95 6.74 20.44
N ASP A 347 -5.68 5.96 21.47
CA ASP A 347 -5.46 4.51 21.31
C ASP A 347 -6.80 3.78 21.29
N ALA A 348 -7.10 3.08 20.21
CA ALA A 348 -8.33 2.30 20.03
C ALA A 348 -8.55 1.25 21.15
N ARG A 349 -7.49 0.83 21.84
CA ARG A 349 -7.55 -0.09 22.99
C ARG A 349 -8.02 0.56 24.28
N LEU A 350 -8.05 1.91 24.33
CA LEU A 350 -8.37 2.69 25.53
C LEU A 350 -9.60 3.59 25.32
N PRO A 351 -10.80 3.03 25.05
CA PRO A 351 -12.00 3.82 24.76
C PRO A 351 -12.34 4.87 25.80
N ALA A 352 -12.08 4.63 27.07
CA ALA A 352 -12.34 5.58 28.15
C ALA A 352 -11.64 6.93 27.97
N THR A 353 -10.60 7.02 27.13
CA THR A 353 -9.83 8.25 26.91
C THR A 353 -10.36 9.11 25.76
N TRP A 354 -11.19 8.55 24.87
CA TRP A 354 -11.63 9.25 23.65
C TRP A 354 -13.11 9.06 23.31
N TRP A 355 -13.78 8.03 23.83
CA TRP A 355 -15.19 7.75 23.52
C TRP A 355 -16.12 8.62 24.36
N ASP A 356 -17.17 9.15 23.74
CA ASP A 356 -18.17 10.03 24.36
C ASP A 356 -19.38 9.29 24.97
N GLY A 357 -19.34 7.96 25.00
CA GLY A 357 -20.44 7.12 25.51
C GLY A 357 -21.55 6.80 24.51
N ARG A 358 -21.62 7.46 23.36
CA ARG A 358 -22.63 7.15 22.33
C ARG A 358 -22.18 5.98 21.46
N PRO A 359 -22.96 4.90 21.36
CA PRO A 359 -22.55 3.73 20.58
C PRO A 359 -22.55 4.00 19.07
N PHE A 360 -21.73 3.22 18.34
CA PHE A 360 -21.56 3.32 16.90
C PHE A 360 -22.50 2.35 16.16
N ASP A 361 -23.00 2.77 14.99
CA ASP A 361 -23.71 1.91 14.04
C ASP A 361 -22.73 0.99 13.30
N ALA A 362 -21.53 1.49 13.00
CA ALA A 362 -20.49 0.70 12.38
C ALA A 362 -19.09 1.11 12.84
N ILE A 363 -18.18 0.13 12.86
CA ILE A 363 -16.75 0.33 13.16
C ILE A 363 -15.92 -0.28 12.02
N LEU A 364 -15.02 0.52 11.45
CA LEU A 364 -13.92 0.06 10.62
C LEU A 364 -12.68 -0.08 11.51
N LEU A 365 -12.13 -1.26 11.61
CA LEU A 365 -10.83 -1.52 12.23
C LEU A 365 -9.84 -1.98 11.14
N ASP A 366 -9.19 -1.01 10.48
CA ASP A 366 -8.04 -1.26 9.61
C ASP A 366 -6.79 -1.40 10.46
N ALA A 367 -6.63 -2.60 11.03
CA ALA A 367 -5.73 -2.84 12.15
C ALA A 367 -4.24 -2.73 11.76
N PRO A 368 -3.38 -2.24 12.67
CA PRO A 368 -1.94 -2.28 12.47
C PRO A 368 -1.50 -3.73 12.32
N CYS A 369 -0.73 -4.03 11.26
CA CYS A 369 -0.34 -5.38 10.89
C CYS A 369 1.09 -5.42 10.33
N THR A 370 1.58 -6.63 9.99
CA THR A 370 2.90 -6.79 9.36
C THR A 370 2.99 -6.15 7.99
N ALA A 371 1.88 -5.82 7.35
CA ALA A 371 1.80 -5.35 5.97
C ALA A 371 2.36 -6.36 4.94
N SER A 372 2.27 -7.66 5.25
CA SER A 372 2.84 -8.74 4.43
C SER A 372 2.15 -8.89 3.06
N GLY A 373 0.94 -8.36 2.91
CA GLY A 373 0.21 -8.39 1.65
C GLY A 373 0.60 -7.30 0.64
N ILE A 374 1.27 -6.24 1.09
CA ILE A 374 1.60 -5.07 0.27
C ILE A 374 3.11 -4.89 0.02
N VAL A 375 3.91 -5.94 0.24
CA VAL A 375 5.38 -5.86 0.12
C VAL A 375 5.88 -5.52 -1.28
N ARG A 376 5.10 -5.75 -2.33
CA ARG A 376 5.46 -5.30 -3.68
C ARG A 376 5.45 -3.79 -3.83
N ARG A 377 4.59 -3.07 -3.04
CA ARG A 377 4.55 -1.59 -2.95
C ARG A 377 5.57 -1.04 -1.96
N HIS A 378 5.78 -1.77 -0.87
CA HIS A 378 6.66 -1.40 0.22
C HIS A 378 7.72 -2.50 0.43
N PRO A 379 8.72 -2.62 -0.48
CA PRO A 379 9.67 -3.73 -0.45
C PRO A 379 10.61 -3.69 0.75
N ASP A 380 10.72 -2.57 1.46
CA ASP A 380 11.44 -2.44 2.72
C ASP A 380 10.80 -3.25 3.86
N VAL A 381 9.49 -3.41 3.86
CA VAL A 381 8.74 -4.10 4.92
C VAL A 381 9.28 -5.49 5.20
N ARG A 382 9.56 -6.28 4.15
CA ARG A 382 10.10 -7.65 4.31
C ARG A 382 11.45 -7.71 5.02
N TRP A 383 12.25 -6.64 4.94
CA TRP A 383 13.57 -6.54 5.56
C TRP A 383 13.52 -5.93 6.96
N LEU A 384 12.44 -5.18 7.28
CA LEU A 384 12.24 -4.55 8.58
C LEU A 384 11.55 -5.48 9.57
N ARG A 385 10.65 -6.34 9.09
CA ARG A 385 9.87 -7.24 9.96
C ARG A 385 10.72 -8.41 10.47
N ARG A 386 10.42 -8.81 11.71
CA ARG A 386 11.02 -9.94 12.42
C ARG A 386 9.99 -11.06 12.61
N ALA A 387 10.44 -12.26 12.89
CA ALA A 387 9.59 -13.43 13.05
C ALA A 387 8.47 -13.25 14.10
N ASP A 388 8.80 -12.55 15.20
CA ASP A 388 7.89 -12.34 16.33
C ASP A 388 6.85 -11.24 16.11
N ASP A 389 7.05 -10.37 15.10
CA ASP A 389 6.17 -9.21 14.86
C ASP A 389 4.74 -9.63 14.54
N ALA A 390 4.55 -10.72 13.79
CA ALA A 390 3.22 -11.19 13.44
C ALA A 390 2.41 -11.60 14.69
N GLY A 391 3.05 -12.29 15.64
CA GLY A 391 2.42 -12.67 16.91
C GLY A 391 2.16 -11.46 17.82
N ALA A 392 3.11 -10.51 17.86
CA ALA A 392 2.96 -9.30 18.67
C ALA A 392 1.81 -8.42 18.15
N LEU A 393 1.73 -8.23 16.82
CA LEU A 393 0.66 -7.44 16.19
C LEU A 393 -0.69 -8.12 16.30
N ALA A 394 -0.76 -9.46 16.17
CA ALA A 394 -2.00 -10.21 16.36
C ALA A 394 -2.56 -10.06 17.80
N ARG A 395 -1.71 -9.94 18.81
CA ARG A 395 -2.16 -9.62 20.20
C ARG A 395 -2.77 -8.23 20.26
N VAL A 396 -2.10 -7.22 19.70
CA VAL A 396 -2.62 -5.84 19.65
C VAL A 396 -3.96 -5.77 18.92
N GLN A 397 -4.09 -6.48 17.80
CA GLN A 397 -5.35 -6.60 17.04
C GLN A 397 -6.46 -7.22 17.89
N GLY A 398 -6.15 -8.27 18.66
CA GLY A 398 -7.10 -8.91 19.60
C GLY A 398 -7.55 -7.97 20.72
N GLU A 399 -6.63 -7.18 21.28
CA GLU A 399 -6.94 -6.15 22.26
C GLU A 399 -7.87 -5.07 21.68
N MET A 400 -7.60 -4.62 20.45
CA MET A 400 -8.45 -3.64 19.74
C MET A 400 -9.85 -4.19 19.49
N LEU A 401 -9.97 -5.42 18.98
CA LEU A 401 -11.28 -6.07 18.77
C LEU A 401 -12.09 -6.14 20.07
N ALA A 402 -11.46 -6.56 21.16
CA ALA A 402 -12.11 -6.67 22.48
C ALA A 402 -12.54 -5.29 23.02
N ALA A 403 -11.74 -4.25 22.83
CA ALA A 403 -12.04 -2.90 23.30
C ALA A 403 -13.12 -2.20 22.47
N LEU A 404 -13.18 -2.46 21.17
CA LEU A 404 -14.10 -1.78 20.24
C LEU A 404 -15.47 -2.47 20.15
N TRP A 405 -15.55 -3.79 20.33
CA TRP A 405 -16.80 -4.53 20.21
C TRP A 405 -17.93 -4.05 21.13
N PRO A 406 -17.68 -3.70 22.41
CA PRO A 406 -18.71 -3.16 23.30
C PRO A 406 -19.32 -1.83 22.81
N LEU A 407 -18.56 -1.04 22.03
CA LEU A 407 -18.97 0.28 21.56
C LEU A 407 -20.00 0.26 20.43
N LEU A 408 -20.24 -0.92 19.84
CA LEU A 408 -21.26 -1.12 18.81
C LEU A 408 -22.67 -1.19 19.42
N LYS A 409 -23.65 -0.62 18.74
CA LYS A 409 -25.08 -0.85 18.98
C LYS A 409 -25.44 -2.32 18.76
N PRO A 410 -26.48 -2.87 19.41
CA PRO A 410 -27.15 -4.07 18.89
C PRO A 410 -27.56 -3.86 17.42
N GLY A 411 -27.33 -4.86 16.57
CA GLY A 411 -27.52 -4.74 15.12
C GLY A 411 -26.38 -4.02 14.37
N GLY A 412 -25.49 -3.36 15.09
CA GLY A 412 -24.33 -2.68 14.51
C GLY A 412 -23.30 -3.66 13.91
N ARG A 413 -22.36 -3.15 13.11
CA ARG A 413 -21.38 -3.98 12.37
C ARG A 413 -19.93 -3.55 12.58
N LEU A 414 -19.03 -4.51 12.64
CA LEU A 414 -17.59 -4.28 12.68
C LEU A 414 -16.95 -4.89 11.42
N LEU A 415 -16.25 -4.07 10.66
CA LEU A 415 -15.36 -4.55 9.59
C LEU A 415 -13.93 -4.56 10.12
N TYR A 416 -13.38 -5.75 10.28
CA TYR A 416 -11.98 -5.96 10.55
C TYR A 416 -11.23 -6.11 9.23
N ALA A 417 -10.13 -5.37 9.07
CA ALA A 417 -9.28 -5.40 7.90
C ALA A 417 -7.81 -5.40 8.27
N THR A 418 -6.98 -6.12 7.51
CA THR A 418 -5.52 -6.02 7.56
C THR A 418 -4.95 -6.13 6.14
N CYS A 419 -3.85 -5.42 5.87
CA CYS A 419 -3.06 -5.61 4.65
C CYS A 419 -2.03 -6.74 4.83
N SER A 420 -2.42 -7.83 5.47
CA SER A 420 -1.60 -9.01 5.76
C SER A 420 -2.11 -10.24 5.03
N VAL A 421 -1.19 -11.09 4.59
CA VAL A 421 -1.48 -12.44 4.09
C VAL A 421 -1.20 -13.52 5.15
N PHE A 422 -0.68 -13.16 6.31
CA PHE A 422 -0.45 -14.13 7.39
C PHE A 422 -1.76 -14.45 8.09
N LYS A 423 -2.09 -15.75 8.20
CA LYS A 423 -3.33 -16.22 8.82
C LYS A 423 -3.49 -15.79 10.28
N ALA A 424 -2.38 -15.61 11.00
CA ALA A 424 -2.39 -15.13 12.38
C ALA A 424 -2.99 -13.72 12.53
N GLU A 425 -2.89 -12.88 11.50
CA GLU A 425 -3.43 -11.51 11.46
C GLU A 425 -4.75 -11.42 10.71
N GLY A 426 -5.30 -12.53 10.24
CA GLY A 426 -6.54 -12.65 9.49
C GLY A 426 -7.48 -13.66 10.12
N GLN A 427 -7.68 -14.81 9.46
CA GLN A 427 -8.68 -15.79 9.86
C GLN A 427 -8.49 -16.30 11.31
N CYS A 428 -7.25 -16.64 11.70
CA CYS A 428 -7.00 -17.12 13.07
C CYS A 428 -7.35 -16.06 14.13
N GLN A 429 -7.14 -14.78 13.82
CA GLN A 429 -7.50 -13.67 14.71
C GLN A 429 -9.01 -13.57 14.91
N ILE A 430 -9.78 -13.69 13.83
CA ILE A 430 -11.24 -13.61 13.88
C ILE A 430 -11.83 -14.84 14.57
N ASP A 431 -11.32 -16.04 14.29
CA ASP A 431 -11.76 -17.28 14.95
C ASP A 431 -11.55 -17.18 16.46
N ALA A 432 -10.37 -16.73 16.91
CA ALA A 432 -10.08 -16.54 18.32
C ALA A 432 -10.94 -15.44 18.97
N PHE A 433 -11.28 -14.39 18.24
CA PHE A 433 -12.17 -13.34 18.72
C PHE A 433 -13.60 -13.86 18.92
N LEU A 434 -14.16 -14.54 17.91
CA LEU A 434 -15.51 -15.08 17.96
C LEU A 434 -15.69 -16.15 19.08
N GLN A 435 -14.67 -16.96 19.33
CA GLN A 435 -14.67 -17.96 20.41
C GLN A 435 -14.76 -17.34 21.83
N ARG A 436 -14.34 -16.07 21.99
CA ARG A 436 -14.40 -15.36 23.28
C ARG A 436 -15.74 -14.67 23.52
N LEU A 437 -16.55 -14.52 22.49
CA LEU A 437 -17.86 -13.88 22.60
C LEU A 437 -18.93 -14.87 23.09
N PRO A 438 -19.97 -14.36 23.77
CA PRO A 438 -21.11 -15.20 24.12
C PRO A 438 -21.74 -15.83 22.87
N PRO A 439 -22.15 -17.10 22.93
CA PRO A 439 -22.80 -17.75 21.80
C PRO A 439 -24.01 -16.95 21.30
N GLY A 440 -24.07 -16.73 19.97
CA GLY A 440 -25.17 -16.01 19.33
C GLY A 440 -25.05 -14.48 19.38
N SER A 441 -24.06 -13.91 20.06
CA SER A 441 -23.90 -12.44 20.16
C SER A 441 -23.23 -11.79 18.94
N ALA A 442 -22.75 -12.60 17.99
CA ALA A 442 -22.06 -12.15 16.79
C ALA A 442 -22.41 -13.02 15.58
N ARG A 443 -22.65 -12.40 14.44
CA ARG A 443 -22.92 -13.07 13.16
C ARG A 443 -21.89 -12.64 12.11
N PRO A 444 -20.91 -13.48 11.75
CA PRO A 444 -20.05 -13.24 10.60
C PRO A 444 -20.87 -13.17 9.31
N GLN A 445 -20.50 -12.25 8.43
CA GLN A 445 -21.16 -12.03 7.15
C GLN A 445 -20.43 -12.79 6.04
N PRO A 446 -21.08 -13.74 5.32
CA PRO A 446 -20.41 -14.64 4.38
C PRO A 446 -19.91 -13.95 3.10
N HIS A 447 -20.39 -12.74 2.79
CA HIS A 447 -19.94 -11.97 1.64
C HIS A 447 -18.62 -11.21 1.88
N ALA A 448 -18.12 -11.17 3.13
CA ALA A 448 -16.77 -10.69 3.38
C ALA A 448 -15.74 -11.68 2.78
N PRO A 449 -14.77 -11.20 1.99
CA PRO A 449 -13.96 -12.08 1.15
C PRO A 449 -12.95 -12.96 1.91
N GLY A 450 -12.74 -12.74 3.22
CA GLY A 450 -11.67 -13.42 3.95
C GLY A 450 -10.29 -12.96 3.46
N HIS A 451 -9.37 -13.90 3.27
CA HIS A 451 -8.06 -13.62 2.70
C HIS A 451 -8.11 -13.40 1.19
N LEU A 452 -7.69 -12.23 0.78
CA LEU A 452 -7.36 -11.86 -0.60
C LEU A 452 -5.86 -12.04 -0.79
N LEU A 453 -5.44 -13.06 -1.52
CA LEU A 453 -4.03 -13.24 -1.84
C LEU A 453 -3.65 -12.34 -3.03
N PRO A 454 -2.44 -11.74 -3.04
CA PRO A 454 -2.00 -10.89 -4.15
C PRO A 454 -2.17 -11.60 -5.49
N SER A 455 -2.75 -10.91 -6.47
CA SER A 455 -2.88 -11.45 -7.81
C SER A 455 -1.50 -11.55 -8.48
N PRO A 456 -1.26 -12.62 -9.26
CA PRO A 456 0.09 -12.91 -9.76
C PRO A 456 0.55 -12.00 -10.90
N ASP A 457 -0.34 -11.52 -11.76
CA ASP A 457 0.07 -10.75 -12.93
C ASP A 457 -0.89 -9.63 -13.31
N ASN A 458 -0.31 -8.54 -13.84
CA ASN A 458 -1.03 -7.33 -14.24
C ASN A 458 -1.63 -7.43 -15.67
N ARG A 459 -1.27 -8.45 -16.45
CA ARG A 459 -1.49 -8.49 -17.91
C ARG A 459 -2.15 -9.76 -18.41
N THR A 460 -2.41 -10.75 -17.57
CA THR A 460 -3.17 -11.92 -17.99
C THR A 460 -4.65 -11.57 -17.96
N ALA A 461 -5.28 -11.63 -19.14
CA ALA A 461 -6.74 -11.70 -19.20
C ALA A 461 -7.22 -12.97 -18.48
N ASP A 462 -8.39 -12.90 -17.84
CA ASP A 462 -9.08 -14.10 -17.39
C ASP A 462 -9.51 -14.96 -18.60
N GLU A 463 -10.06 -16.14 -18.34
CA GLU A 463 -10.55 -17.05 -19.41
C GLU A 463 -11.59 -16.40 -20.32
N SER A 464 -12.19 -15.27 -19.93
CA SER A 464 -13.15 -14.49 -20.72
C SER A 464 -12.51 -13.35 -21.52
N GLY A 465 -11.18 -13.19 -21.46
CA GLY A 465 -10.45 -12.11 -22.13
C GLY A 465 -10.51 -10.75 -21.38
N ARG A 466 -11.03 -10.73 -20.13
CA ARG A 466 -11.07 -9.51 -19.31
C ARG A 466 -9.75 -9.34 -18.58
N PRO A 467 -9.29 -8.08 -18.36
CA PRO A 467 -8.12 -7.84 -17.53
C PRO A 467 -8.32 -8.49 -16.17
N ALA A 468 -7.36 -9.33 -15.75
CA ALA A 468 -7.41 -9.94 -14.42
C ALA A 468 -7.46 -8.84 -13.36
N VAL A 469 -8.24 -9.07 -12.29
CA VAL A 469 -8.29 -8.14 -11.17
C VAL A 469 -6.95 -8.13 -10.46
N VAL A 470 -6.24 -7.03 -10.57
CA VAL A 470 -4.92 -6.88 -9.96
C VAL A 470 -5.06 -6.16 -8.63
N HIS A 471 -4.71 -6.86 -7.56
CA HIS A 471 -4.81 -6.33 -6.20
C HIS A 471 -3.70 -6.86 -5.29
N ASP A 472 -3.42 -6.14 -4.22
CA ASP A 472 -2.52 -6.56 -3.15
C ASP A 472 -3.19 -7.57 -2.21
N GLY A 473 -2.41 -8.12 -1.28
CA GLY A 473 -2.92 -9.02 -0.25
C GLY A 473 -3.62 -8.24 0.86
N PHE A 474 -4.83 -8.70 1.22
CA PHE A 474 -5.64 -8.18 2.30
C PHE A 474 -6.41 -9.29 3.00
N PHE A 475 -6.92 -8.99 4.19
CA PHE A 475 -7.92 -9.80 4.86
C PHE A 475 -9.10 -8.92 5.27
N TYR A 476 -10.32 -9.45 5.15
CA TYR A 476 -11.55 -8.79 5.55
C TYR A 476 -12.49 -9.76 6.27
N ALA A 477 -13.01 -9.33 7.41
CA ALA A 477 -14.11 -9.99 8.09
C ALA A 477 -15.13 -8.95 8.52
N LEU A 478 -16.39 -9.11 8.12
CA LEU A 478 -17.52 -8.29 8.52
C LEU A 478 -18.34 -9.06 9.53
N ILE A 479 -18.58 -8.49 10.70
CA ILE A 479 -19.26 -9.14 11.83
C ILE A 479 -20.38 -8.23 12.31
N GLN A 480 -21.61 -8.75 12.36
CA GLN A 480 -22.76 -8.07 12.94
C GLN A 480 -22.90 -8.43 14.42
N LYS A 481 -23.14 -7.45 15.26
CA LYS A 481 -23.52 -7.64 16.67
C LYS A 481 -25.01 -7.93 16.74
N THR A 482 -25.38 -9.04 17.35
CA THR A 482 -26.78 -9.47 17.51
C THR A 482 -27.31 -9.09 18.88
#